data_ecf79c9c6a85b7720f70a3c97f00833e
#
_entry.id   ecf79c9c6a85b7720f70a3c97f00833e
#
_cell.length_a   1.000
_cell.length_b   1.000
_cell.length_c   1.000
_cell.angle_alpha   90.00
_cell.angle_beta   90.00
_cell.angle_gamma   90.00
#
_symmetry.space_group_name_H-M   'P 1'
#
loop_
_entity.id
_entity.type
_entity.pdbx_description
1 polymer ?
#
loop_
_entity_poly.entity_id
_entity_poly.type
_entity_poly.pdbx_seq_one_letter_code
_entity_poly.pdbx_strand_id
1 'polypeptide(L)'
;EKAVSGRVDGPVRQDMEEAAKIAGLDFILNVVLDSKKEIVAAVAGDFIEAHRKGVEVVDSMYKVPVEPANAVIVSCGGFPKDINLFQASKALDNATQAVKTGGSIILVAECAEGIGNQVYECWNRECRSPDDAIERFKQCFEFGGHKTAIIAKISKKFKLYLVSKLQDEQIRSAFFTPMASVNDALSEVFSENPDAKIHLMPHGGQTLPVRKEGKGKQES
;
A
#
# COMPACT_ATOMS: atom_id res chain seq x y z
N GLU A 1 -0.07 -9.58 -9.37
CA GLU A 1 -0.60 -8.67 -10.44
C GLU A 1 -2.13 -8.73 -10.55
N LYS A 2 -2.79 -9.76 -10.01
CA LYS A 2 -4.25 -9.96 -10.11
C LYS A 2 -5.03 -9.44 -8.89
N ALA A 3 -4.37 -9.26 -7.74
CA ALA A 3 -4.97 -8.66 -6.56
C ALA A 3 -4.80 -7.14 -6.63
N VAL A 4 -5.91 -6.42 -6.66
CA VAL A 4 -5.93 -4.94 -6.66
C VAL A 4 -6.82 -4.48 -5.53
N SER A 5 -6.28 -3.63 -4.65
CA SER A 5 -7.04 -3.03 -3.56
C SER A 5 -8.24 -2.24 -4.10
N GLY A 6 -9.38 -2.36 -3.43
CA GLY A 6 -10.61 -1.67 -3.79
C GLY A 6 -11.37 -2.25 -4.99
N ARG A 7 -11.00 -3.43 -5.50
CA ARG A 7 -11.74 -4.14 -6.55
C ARG A 7 -12.46 -5.34 -5.99
N VAL A 8 -13.77 -5.40 -6.22
CA VAL A 8 -14.64 -6.52 -5.81
C VAL A 8 -14.88 -7.54 -6.93
N ASP A 9 -14.47 -7.22 -8.15
CA ASP A 9 -14.66 -8.02 -9.37
C ASP A 9 -13.36 -8.67 -9.87
N GLY A 10 -12.28 -8.56 -9.09
CA GLY A 10 -10.98 -9.11 -9.45
C GLY A 10 -10.92 -10.63 -9.31
N PRO A 11 -10.02 -11.31 -10.07
CA PRO A 11 -9.94 -12.77 -10.09
C PRO A 11 -9.64 -13.39 -8.71
N VAL A 12 -8.89 -12.70 -7.83
CA VAL A 12 -8.65 -13.17 -6.46
C VAL A 12 -9.94 -13.17 -5.64
N ARG A 13 -10.79 -12.15 -5.81
CA ARG A 13 -12.08 -12.10 -5.11
C ARG A 13 -13.03 -13.19 -5.62
N GLN A 14 -13.06 -13.43 -6.92
CA GLN A 14 -13.85 -14.50 -7.53
C GLN A 14 -13.46 -15.88 -6.99
N ASP A 15 -12.15 -16.13 -6.87
CA ASP A 15 -11.62 -17.37 -6.28
C ASP A 15 -12.05 -17.55 -4.82
N MET A 16 -12.02 -16.46 -4.02
CA MET A 16 -12.52 -16.47 -2.64
C MET A 16 -14.03 -16.74 -2.56
N GLU A 17 -14.82 -16.18 -3.46
CA GLU A 17 -16.27 -16.40 -3.53
C GLU A 17 -16.59 -17.86 -3.94
N GLU A 18 -15.82 -18.42 -4.87
CA GLU A 18 -15.94 -19.83 -5.27
C GLU A 18 -15.58 -20.76 -4.10
N ALA A 19 -14.48 -20.50 -3.39
CA ALA A 19 -14.11 -21.27 -2.22
C ALA A 19 -15.18 -21.23 -1.12
N ALA A 20 -15.76 -20.06 -0.85
CA ALA A 20 -16.85 -19.89 0.10
C ALA A 20 -18.10 -20.67 -0.31
N LYS A 21 -18.43 -20.69 -1.60
CA LYS A 21 -19.55 -21.47 -2.16
C LYS A 21 -19.32 -22.96 -2.02
N ILE A 22 -18.11 -23.45 -2.30
CA ILE A 22 -17.74 -24.88 -2.14
C ILE A 22 -17.83 -25.27 -0.66
N ALA A 23 -17.44 -24.37 0.26
CA ALA A 23 -17.57 -24.62 1.70
C ALA A 23 -19.03 -24.59 2.22
N GLY A 24 -20.02 -24.24 1.38
CA GLY A 24 -21.42 -24.17 1.76
C GLY A 24 -21.76 -22.98 2.66
N LEU A 25 -21.13 -21.82 2.41
CA LEU A 25 -21.43 -20.60 3.16
C LEU A 25 -22.72 -19.96 2.64
N ASP A 26 -23.78 -20.03 3.44
CA ASP A 26 -25.11 -19.50 3.08
C ASP A 26 -25.35 -18.06 3.50
N PHE A 27 -24.73 -17.63 4.60
CA PHE A 27 -25.07 -16.37 5.23
C PHE A 27 -23.86 -15.73 5.89
N ILE A 28 -23.74 -14.40 5.81
CA ILE A 28 -22.78 -13.62 6.57
C ILE A 28 -23.44 -12.47 7.33
N LEU A 29 -22.85 -12.07 8.43
CA LEU A 29 -23.07 -10.82 9.11
C LEU A 29 -21.73 -10.09 9.19
N ASN A 30 -21.63 -8.94 8.55
CA ASN A 30 -20.43 -8.09 8.58
C ASN A 30 -20.77 -6.69 9.07
N VAL A 31 -19.78 -6.03 9.65
CA VAL A 31 -19.87 -4.62 10.05
C VAL A 31 -18.84 -3.79 9.31
N VAL A 32 -19.18 -2.54 9.03
CA VAL A 32 -18.25 -1.52 8.55
C VAL A 32 -17.90 -0.63 9.74
N LEU A 33 -16.60 -0.44 9.94
CA LEU A 33 -16.06 0.36 11.04
C LEU A 33 -15.44 1.65 10.50
N ASP A 34 -15.56 2.73 11.27
CA ASP A 34 -14.85 3.97 11.02
C ASP A 34 -13.39 3.95 11.53
N SER A 35 -12.70 5.08 11.46
CA SER A 35 -11.32 5.22 11.93
C SER A 35 -11.17 5.08 13.45
N LYS A 36 -12.26 5.25 14.22
CA LYS A 36 -12.34 5.07 15.69
C LYS A 36 -12.76 3.66 16.08
N LYS A 37 -12.99 2.77 15.10
CA LYS A 37 -13.53 1.42 15.27
C LYS A 37 -15.00 1.39 15.76
N GLU A 38 -15.74 2.45 15.52
CA GLU A 38 -17.19 2.49 15.78
C GLU A 38 -17.94 1.88 14.59
N ILE A 39 -19.04 1.17 14.86
CA ILE A 39 -19.84 0.54 13.81
C ILE A 39 -20.63 1.63 13.07
N VAL A 40 -20.35 1.80 11.79
CA VAL A 40 -21.05 2.74 10.89
C VAL A 40 -22.20 2.07 10.16
N ALA A 41 -22.03 0.80 9.81
CA ALA A 41 -23.04 -0.01 9.14
C ALA A 41 -22.89 -1.48 9.50
N ALA A 42 -24.00 -2.20 9.47
CA ALA A 42 -24.05 -3.65 9.49
C ALA A 42 -24.76 -4.15 8.24
N VAL A 43 -24.22 -5.20 7.63
CA VAL A 43 -24.77 -5.86 6.44
C VAL A 43 -24.90 -7.35 6.70
N ALA A 44 -26.01 -7.95 6.27
CA ALA A 44 -26.27 -9.37 6.50
C ALA A 44 -27.04 -9.95 5.32
N GLY A 45 -26.86 -11.25 5.06
CA GLY A 45 -27.53 -11.96 3.98
C GLY A 45 -26.60 -12.88 3.20
N ASP A 46 -26.92 -13.10 1.91
CA ASP A 46 -26.04 -13.81 0.98
C ASP A 46 -24.62 -13.26 1.04
N PHE A 47 -23.63 -14.15 1.10
CA PHE A 47 -22.23 -13.76 1.36
C PHE A 47 -21.62 -12.89 0.26
N ILE A 48 -22.12 -12.95 -0.98
CA ILE A 48 -21.69 -12.08 -2.08
C ILE A 48 -22.40 -10.72 -1.99
N GLU A 49 -23.72 -10.72 -1.89
CA GLU A 49 -24.53 -9.50 -1.91
C GLU A 49 -24.29 -8.65 -0.66
N ALA A 50 -24.29 -9.25 0.53
CA ALA A 50 -24.01 -8.54 1.77
C ALA A 50 -22.59 -7.96 1.79
N HIS A 51 -21.59 -8.71 1.31
CA HIS A 51 -20.22 -8.17 1.19
C HIS A 51 -20.17 -6.96 0.26
N ARG A 52 -20.80 -7.02 -0.92
CA ARG A 52 -20.83 -5.90 -1.87
C ARG A 52 -21.49 -4.65 -1.28
N LYS A 53 -22.58 -4.84 -0.54
CA LYS A 53 -23.23 -3.74 0.19
C LYS A 53 -22.31 -3.10 1.22
N GLY A 54 -21.56 -3.90 1.97
CA GLY A 54 -20.54 -3.40 2.89
C GLY A 54 -19.45 -2.61 2.18
N VAL A 55 -19.00 -3.07 1.02
CA VAL A 55 -17.98 -2.38 0.19
C VAL A 55 -18.49 -1.03 -0.30
N GLU A 56 -19.77 -0.89 -0.70
CA GLU A 56 -20.34 0.41 -1.10
C GLU A 56 -20.20 1.46 0.03
N VAL A 57 -20.43 1.06 1.28
CA VAL A 57 -20.26 1.93 2.44
C VAL A 57 -18.79 2.28 2.66
N VAL A 58 -17.89 1.28 2.63
CA VAL A 58 -16.43 1.48 2.74
C VAL A 58 -15.92 2.42 1.65
N ASP A 59 -16.36 2.24 0.42
CA ASP A 59 -15.98 3.06 -0.73
C ASP A 59 -16.36 4.53 -0.53
N SER A 60 -17.57 4.79 0.00
CA SER A 60 -18.02 6.16 0.28
C SER A 60 -17.17 6.86 1.35
N MET A 61 -16.55 6.09 2.26
CA MET A 61 -15.75 6.63 3.37
C MET A 61 -14.27 6.81 2.99
N TYR A 62 -13.70 5.91 2.20
CA TYR A 62 -12.25 5.77 2.04
C TYR A 62 -11.74 5.98 0.61
N LYS A 63 -12.59 5.91 -0.42
CA LYS A 63 -12.21 6.24 -1.79
C LYS A 63 -12.08 7.74 -1.97
N VAL A 64 -10.90 8.19 -2.39
CA VAL A 64 -10.63 9.60 -2.66
C VAL A 64 -10.19 9.75 -4.12
N PRO A 65 -10.97 10.43 -4.96
CA PRO A 65 -10.56 10.68 -6.34
C PRO A 65 -9.39 11.68 -6.37
N VAL A 66 -8.27 11.26 -6.96
CA VAL A 66 -7.04 12.04 -7.01
C VAL A 66 -6.48 12.16 -8.43
N GLU A 67 -5.82 13.27 -8.70
CA GLU A 67 -4.88 13.39 -9.81
C GLU A 67 -3.49 13.02 -9.28
N PRO A 68 -2.74 12.09 -9.90
CA PRO A 68 -1.43 11.71 -9.41
C PRO A 68 -0.48 12.89 -9.27
N ALA A 69 0.16 13.03 -8.12
CA ALA A 69 1.13 14.07 -7.80
C ALA A 69 2.57 13.67 -8.19
N ASN A 70 3.52 14.59 -8.06
CA ASN A 70 4.93 14.32 -8.29
C ASN A 70 5.54 13.55 -7.10
N ALA A 71 5.03 13.81 -5.89
CA ALA A 71 5.39 13.02 -4.72
C ALA A 71 4.19 12.81 -3.78
N VAL A 72 4.30 11.79 -2.94
CA VAL A 72 3.34 11.49 -1.88
C VAL A 72 4.10 11.30 -0.57
N ILE A 73 3.71 12.05 0.46
CA ILE A 73 4.11 11.78 1.84
C ILE A 73 3.04 10.89 2.43
N VAL A 74 3.41 9.71 2.88
CA VAL A 74 2.46 8.74 3.43
C VAL A 74 2.89 8.27 4.81
N SER A 75 1.95 8.30 5.77
CA SER A 75 2.06 7.61 7.05
C SER A 75 1.02 6.49 7.10
N CYS A 76 1.32 5.41 7.81
CA CYS A 76 0.34 4.35 8.08
C CYS A 76 -0.63 4.69 9.22
N GLY A 77 -0.47 5.85 9.87
CA GLY A 77 -1.34 6.36 10.94
C GLY A 77 -0.81 6.14 12.35
N GLY A 78 0.52 6.00 12.51
CA GLY A 78 1.19 5.87 13.80
C GLY A 78 1.01 4.50 14.47
N PHE A 79 1.42 4.44 15.74
CA PHE A 79 1.33 3.21 16.55
C PHE A 79 -0.14 2.72 16.67
N PRO A 80 -0.41 1.39 16.58
CA PRO A 80 0.54 0.30 16.36
C PRO A 80 0.78 -0.03 14.87
N LYS A 81 0.29 0.76 13.92
CA LYS A 81 0.37 0.43 12.49
C LYS A 81 1.77 0.62 11.92
N ASP A 82 2.63 1.40 12.60
CA ASP A 82 4.04 1.65 12.25
C ASP A 82 5.04 0.98 13.19
N ILE A 83 4.57 -0.01 13.97
CA ILE A 83 5.41 -0.71 14.96
C ILE A 83 6.66 -1.34 14.33
N ASN A 84 6.58 -1.76 13.06
CA ASN A 84 7.69 -2.28 12.27
C ASN A 84 7.47 -2.03 10.77
N LEU A 85 8.53 -2.22 9.99
CA LEU A 85 8.50 -1.96 8.54
C LEU A 85 7.54 -2.90 7.80
N PHE A 86 7.39 -4.15 8.26
CA PHE A 86 6.45 -5.11 7.67
C PHE A 86 5.00 -4.58 7.70
N GLN A 87 4.61 -3.97 8.81
CA GLN A 87 3.28 -3.36 8.93
C GLN A 87 3.19 -2.02 8.18
N ALA A 88 4.18 -1.15 8.36
CA ALA A 88 4.21 0.18 7.76
C ALA A 88 4.15 0.13 6.22
N SER A 89 4.83 -0.83 5.61
CA SER A 89 4.86 -1.00 4.15
C SER A 89 3.49 -1.24 3.50
N LYS A 90 2.45 -1.59 4.28
CA LYS A 90 1.08 -1.75 3.76
C LYS A 90 0.49 -0.45 3.20
N ALA A 91 0.97 0.70 3.69
CA ALA A 91 0.53 2.00 3.20
C ALA A 91 1.05 2.33 1.78
N LEU A 92 2.13 1.65 1.33
CA LEU A 92 2.74 1.91 0.02
C LEU A 92 1.81 1.58 -1.15
N ASP A 93 1.07 0.47 -1.08
CA ASP A 93 0.20 0.05 -2.17
C ASP A 93 -0.81 1.16 -2.53
N ASN A 94 -1.44 1.76 -1.52
CA ASN A 94 -2.36 2.88 -1.71
C ASN A 94 -1.63 4.13 -2.21
N ALA A 95 -0.44 4.44 -1.67
CA ALA A 95 0.35 5.59 -2.10
C ALA A 95 0.73 5.52 -3.58
N THR A 96 0.98 4.33 -4.13
CA THR A 96 1.32 4.16 -5.57
C THR A 96 0.22 4.65 -6.51
N GLN A 97 -1.03 4.69 -6.05
CA GLN A 97 -2.16 5.20 -6.85
C GLN A 97 -2.18 6.73 -6.89
N ALA A 98 -1.62 7.39 -5.89
CA ALA A 98 -1.64 8.85 -5.75
C ALA A 98 -0.39 9.53 -6.34
N VAL A 99 0.59 8.79 -6.83
CA VAL A 99 1.85 9.31 -7.38
C VAL A 99 1.99 9.00 -8.86
N LYS A 100 2.61 9.90 -9.62
CA LYS A 100 2.97 9.70 -11.03
C LYS A 100 4.09 8.66 -11.13
N THR A 101 4.11 7.88 -12.20
CA THR A 101 5.25 7.01 -12.50
C THR A 101 6.54 7.83 -12.58
N GLY A 102 7.61 7.35 -11.95
CA GLY A 102 8.87 8.09 -11.78
C GLY A 102 8.87 9.09 -10.63
N GLY A 103 7.73 9.33 -9.99
CA GLY A 103 7.63 10.22 -8.83
C GLY A 103 8.14 9.58 -7.54
N SER A 104 7.99 10.30 -6.43
CA SER A 104 8.57 9.94 -5.13
C SER A 104 7.51 9.55 -4.11
N ILE A 105 7.78 8.51 -3.32
CA ILE A 105 6.98 8.13 -2.16
C ILE A 105 7.83 8.27 -0.92
N ILE A 106 7.40 9.12 0.00
CA ILE A 106 8.06 9.38 1.28
C ILE A 106 7.23 8.68 2.36
N LEU A 107 7.68 7.50 2.79
CA LEU A 107 7.04 6.76 3.88
C LEU A 107 7.56 7.30 5.22
N VAL A 108 6.64 7.63 6.11
CA VAL A 108 6.95 8.07 7.48
C VAL A 108 6.44 7.02 8.45
N ALA A 109 7.36 6.35 9.14
CA ALA A 109 7.04 5.27 10.06
C ALA A 109 8.16 5.08 11.09
N GLU A 110 7.81 5.03 12.36
CA GLU A 110 8.82 4.90 13.43
C GLU A 110 9.58 3.57 13.35
N CYS A 111 8.86 2.45 13.16
CA CYS A 111 9.41 1.08 13.10
C CYS A 111 10.20 0.71 14.37
N ALA A 112 9.65 0.99 15.56
CA ALA A 112 10.32 0.78 16.85
C ALA A 112 10.76 -0.69 17.07
N GLU A 113 10.06 -1.67 16.48
CA GLU A 113 10.40 -3.10 16.53
C GLU A 113 11.15 -3.59 15.27
N GLY A 114 11.82 -2.69 14.56
CA GLY A 114 12.67 -3.07 13.43
C GLY A 114 11.88 -3.48 12.17
N ILE A 115 12.39 -4.50 11.48
CA ILE A 115 11.80 -5.01 10.23
C ILE A 115 10.49 -5.77 10.48
N GLY A 116 10.38 -6.49 11.61
CA GLY A 116 9.14 -7.11 12.08
C GLY A 116 8.80 -8.49 11.50
N ASN A 117 9.67 -9.08 10.67
CA ASN A 117 9.53 -10.46 10.18
C ASN A 117 10.89 -11.00 9.75
N GLN A 118 11.29 -12.15 10.29
CA GLN A 118 12.62 -12.74 10.04
C GLN A 118 12.87 -13.08 8.57
N VAL A 119 11.89 -13.64 7.88
CA VAL A 119 12.02 -13.98 6.45
C VAL A 119 12.15 -12.71 5.61
N TYR A 120 11.37 -11.68 5.91
CA TYR A 120 11.46 -10.38 5.26
C TYR A 120 12.86 -9.77 5.45
N GLU A 121 13.39 -9.80 6.67
CA GLU A 121 14.73 -9.31 6.98
C GLU A 121 15.82 -10.12 6.28
N CYS A 122 15.70 -11.45 6.25
CA CYS A 122 16.63 -12.33 5.54
C CYS A 122 16.68 -12.01 4.04
N TRP A 123 15.52 -11.91 3.41
CA TRP A 123 15.45 -11.58 1.99
C TRP A 123 16.02 -10.19 1.68
N ASN A 124 15.76 -9.19 2.55
CA ASN A 124 16.32 -7.85 2.39
C ASN A 124 17.85 -7.87 2.42
N ARG A 125 18.48 -8.70 3.29
CA ARG A 125 19.94 -8.82 3.36
C ARG A 125 20.55 -9.61 2.19
N GLU A 126 19.85 -10.62 1.71
CA GLU A 126 20.36 -11.54 0.68
C GLU A 126 20.15 -11.01 -0.74
N CYS A 127 19.03 -10.33 -1.00
CA CYS A 127 18.75 -9.75 -2.31
C CYS A 127 19.51 -8.43 -2.48
N ARG A 128 20.47 -8.41 -3.39
CA ARG A 128 21.34 -7.25 -3.63
C ARG A 128 20.72 -6.21 -4.56
N SER A 129 19.70 -6.59 -5.29
CA SER A 129 18.99 -5.73 -6.22
C SER A 129 17.47 -6.00 -6.20
N PRO A 130 16.65 -5.04 -6.67
CA PRO A 130 15.23 -5.29 -6.86
C PRO A 130 14.93 -6.48 -7.77
N ASP A 131 15.76 -6.72 -8.78
CA ASP A 131 15.57 -7.82 -9.71
C ASP A 131 15.84 -9.18 -9.05
N ASP A 132 16.83 -9.29 -8.14
CA ASP A 132 17.08 -10.50 -7.36
C ASP A 132 15.85 -10.90 -6.53
N ALA A 133 15.25 -9.91 -5.85
CA ALA A 133 14.06 -10.14 -5.02
C ALA A 133 12.83 -10.57 -5.84
N ILE A 134 12.66 -9.96 -7.02
CA ILE A 134 11.55 -10.29 -7.93
C ILE A 134 11.75 -11.69 -8.51
N GLU A 135 12.97 -12.06 -8.90
CA GLU A 135 13.26 -13.36 -9.48
C GLU A 135 13.16 -14.47 -8.43
N ARG A 136 13.69 -14.25 -7.23
CA ARG A 136 13.54 -15.19 -6.11
C ARG A 136 12.07 -15.47 -5.81
N PHE A 137 11.24 -14.43 -5.83
CA PHE A 137 9.79 -14.59 -5.60
C PHE A 137 9.07 -15.40 -6.68
N LYS A 138 9.53 -15.34 -7.94
CA LYS A 138 8.97 -16.16 -9.01
C LYS A 138 9.32 -17.64 -8.83
N GLN A 139 10.49 -17.93 -8.29
CA GLN A 139 10.96 -19.29 -8.07
C GLN A 139 10.39 -19.92 -6.82
N CYS A 140 10.22 -19.15 -5.74
CA CYS A 140 9.73 -19.65 -4.47
C CYS A 140 8.88 -18.60 -3.74
N PHE A 141 7.66 -18.97 -3.36
CA PHE A 141 6.85 -18.18 -2.47
C PHE A 141 7.22 -18.48 -1.01
N GLU A 142 7.64 -17.44 -0.30
CA GLU A 142 7.90 -17.52 1.14
C GLU A 142 7.18 -16.36 1.83
N PHE A 143 6.39 -16.69 2.91
CA PHE A 143 5.68 -15.66 3.64
C PHE A 143 6.67 -14.74 4.37
N GLY A 144 6.58 -13.46 4.14
CA GLY A 144 7.57 -12.46 4.57
C GLY A 144 8.41 -12.00 3.38
N GLY A 145 9.06 -12.92 2.65
CA GLY A 145 9.88 -12.62 1.47
C GLY A 145 9.09 -11.94 0.33
N HIS A 146 7.80 -12.26 0.19
CA HIS A 146 6.93 -11.57 -0.76
C HIS A 146 6.90 -10.04 -0.57
N LYS A 147 7.13 -9.54 0.66
CA LYS A 147 7.20 -8.09 0.92
C LYS A 147 8.42 -7.45 0.26
N THR A 148 9.60 -8.11 0.36
CA THR A 148 10.81 -7.65 -0.35
C THR A 148 10.53 -7.51 -1.84
N ALA A 149 9.91 -8.53 -2.45
CA ALA A 149 9.60 -8.52 -3.89
C ALA A 149 8.55 -7.44 -4.27
N ILE A 150 7.55 -7.19 -3.43
CA ILE A 150 6.56 -6.13 -3.65
C ILE A 150 7.25 -4.76 -3.62
N ILE A 151 8.05 -4.49 -2.58
CA ILE A 151 8.75 -3.21 -2.45
C ILE A 151 9.77 -3.04 -3.59
N ALA A 152 10.48 -4.10 -3.96
CA ALA A 152 11.36 -4.11 -5.12
C ALA A 152 10.64 -3.72 -6.43
N LYS A 153 9.43 -4.23 -6.66
CA LYS A 153 8.60 -3.82 -7.82
C LYS A 153 8.20 -2.35 -7.76
N ILE A 154 7.88 -1.85 -6.57
CA ILE A 154 7.52 -0.45 -6.36
C ILE A 154 8.75 0.44 -6.58
N SER A 155 9.93 0.08 -6.06
CA SER A 155 11.17 0.85 -6.20
C SER A 155 11.67 0.97 -7.66
N LYS A 156 11.30 0.02 -8.53
CA LYS A 156 11.57 0.14 -9.97
C LYS A 156 10.70 1.19 -10.68
N LYS A 157 9.62 1.62 -10.07
CA LYS A 157 8.67 2.59 -10.67
C LYS A 157 8.69 3.95 -9.97
N PHE A 158 9.12 3.99 -8.72
CA PHE A 158 9.05 5.16 -7.86
C PHE A 158 10.33 5.29 -7.04
N LYS A 159 10.72 6.51 -6.70
CA LYS A 159 11.75 6.76 -5.71
C LYS A 159 11.15 6.57 -4.32
N LEU A 160 11.75 5.68 -3.53
CA LEU A 160 11.26 5.35 -2.20
C LEU A 160 12.15 5.99 -1.14
N TYR A 161 11.61 6.87 -0.33
CA TYR A 161 12.25 7.45 0.82
C TYR A 161 11.59 6.95 2.10
N LEU A 162 12.38 6.74 3.15
CA LEU A 162 11.87 6.32 4.46
C LEU A 162 12.44 7.23 5.55
N VAL A 163 11.53 7.83 6.31
CA VAL A 163 11.83 8.54 7.56
C VAL A 163 11.45 7.63 8.71
N SER A 164 12.45 7.12 9.44
CA SER A 164 12.26 6.06 10.44
C SER A 164 13.36 6.10 11.51
N LYS A 165 13.16 5.32 12.58
CA LYS A 165 14.21 5.01 13.58
C LYS A 165 15.07 3.79 13.22
N LEU A 166 14.81 3.13 12.09
CA LEU A 166 15.64 2.04 11.59
C LEU A 166 17.05 2.53 11.25
N GLN A 167 18.02 1.63 11.34
CA GLN A 167 19.36 1.89 10.86
C GLN A 167 19.37 2.05 9.33
N ASP A 168 20.21 2.96 8.83
CA ASP A 168 20.32 3.24 7.39
C ASP A 168 20.54 1.99 6.53
N GLU A 169 21.34 1.04 7.03
CA GLU A 169 21.60 -0.21 6.34
C GLU A 169 20.34 -1.06 6.19
N GLN A 170 19.50 -1.14 7.22
CA GLN A 170 18.21 -1.83 7.18
C GLN A 170 17.25 -1.16 6.19
N ILE A 171 17.26 0.17 6.14
CA ILE A 171 16.43 0.95 5.20
C ILE A 171 16.86 0.68 3.76
N ARG A 172 18.17 0.74 3.48
CA ARG A 172 18.72 0.51 2.14
C ARG A 172 18.52 -0.92 1.68
N SER A 173 18.66 -1.90 2.57
CA SER A 173 18.42 -3.31 2.23
C SER A 173 16.97 -3.58 1.84
N ALA A 174 16.03 -2.78 2.35
CA ALA A 174 14.61 -2.84 1.99
C ALA A 174 14.25 -1.98 0.75
N PHE A 175 15.24 -1.55 -0.03
CA PHE A 175 15.10 -0.73 -1.24
C PHE A 175 14.54 0.67 -1.04
N PHE A 176 14.75 1.25 0.14
CA PHE A 176 14.46 2.66 0.42
C PHE A 176 15.74 3.48 0.52
N THR A 177 15.61 4.77 0.30
CA THR A 177 16.63 5.76 0.66
C THR A 177 16.32 6.30 2.05
N PRO A 178 17.23 6.18 3.04
CA PRO A 178 17.02 6.73 4.36
C PRO A 178 17.04 8.25 4.32
N MET A 179 16.13 8.87 5.08
CA MET A 179 16.03 10.31 5.25
C MET A 179 15.93 10.66 6.73
N ALA A 180 16.66 11.66 7.16
CA ALA A 180 16.63 12.10 8.56
C ALA A 180 15.31 12.79 8.91
N SER A 181 14.70 13.47 7.94
CA SER A 181 13.40 14.13 8.11
C SER A 181 12.58 14.16 6.82
N VAL A 182 11.29 14.47 6.96
CA VAL A 182 10.41 14.73 5.82
C VAL A 182 10.91 15.93 5.00
N ASN A 183 11.46 16.94 5.66
CA ASN A 183 11.99 18.12 4.97
C ASN A 183 13.20 17.79 4.09
N ASP A 184 14.08 16.89 4.54
CA ASP A 184 15.21 16.45 3.73
C ASP A 184 14.72 15.70 2.49
N ALA A 185 13.75 14.79 2.66
CA ALA A 185 13.15 14.09 1.53
C ALA A 185 12.43 15.03 0.55
N LEU A 186 11.77 16.08 1.06
CA LEU A 186 11.14 17.12 0.22
C LEU A 186 12.19 17.96 -0.51
N SER A 187 13.32 18.26 0.13
CA SER A 187 14.41 18.98 -0.52
C SER A 187 14.94 18.24 -1.74
N GLU A 188 15.07 16.90 -1.66
CA GLU A 188 15.41 16.06 -2.82
C GLU A 188 14.36 16.18 -3.93
N VAL A 189 13.06 16.09 -3.57
CA VAL A 189 11.96 16.20 -4.55
C VAL A 189 11.97 17.58 -5.24
N PHE A 190 12.13 18.66 -4.47
CA PHE A 190 12.12 20.02 -5.02
C PHE A 190 13.39 20.38 -5.77
N SER A 191 14.54 19.75 -5.45
CA SER A 191 15.77 19.95 -6.21
C SER A 191 15.63 19.44 -7.65
N GLU A 192 14.86 18.36 -7.85
CA GLU A 192 14.59 17.80 -9.19
C GLU A 192 13.42 18.50 -9.90
N ASN A 193 12.43 18.93 -9.15
CA ASN A 193 11.25 19.62 -9.68
C ASN A 193 10.76 20.68 -8.68
N PRO A 194 11.18 21.94 -8.83
CA PRO A 194 10.78 23.04 -7.95
C PRO A 194 9.27 23.25 -7.85
N ASP A 195 8.52 22.92 -8.89
CA ASP A 195 7.06 23.05 -8.95
C ASP A 195 6.31 21.73 -8.63
N ALA A 196 6.99 20.80 -7.93
CA ALA A 196 6.41 19.50 -7.62
C ALA A 196 5.12 19.62 -6.78
N LYS A 197 4.06 19.00 -7.26
CA LYS A 197 2.83 18.81 -6.47
C LYS A 197 3.01 17.64 -5.52
N ILE A 198 2.63 17.83 -4.27
CA ILE A 198 2.77 16.85 -3.20
C ILE A 198 1.40 16.48 -2.65
N HIS A 199 1.11 15.19 -2.53
CA HIS A 199 -0.01 14.71 -1.72
C HIS A 199 0.46 14.33 -0.31
N LEU A 200 -0.38 14.64 0.68
CA LEU A 200 -0.20 14.20 2.06
C LEU A 200 -1.27 13.16 2.40
N MET A 201 -0.85 11.95 2.80
CA MET A 201 -1.68 10.83 3.18
C MET A 201 -1.39 10.40 4.63
N PRO A 202 -1.98 11.05 5.65
CA PRO A 202 -1.70 10.73 7.07
C PRO A 202 -2.12 9.32 7.48
N HIS A 203 -3.09 8.75 6.78
CA HIS A 203 -3.68 7.43 7.04
C HIS A 203 -3.64 6.55 5.78
N GLY A 204 -2.44 6.34 5.23
CA GLY A 204 -2.25 5.62 3.96
C GLY A 204 -2.84 4.21 3.92
N GLY A 205 -2.89 3.53 5.08
CA GLY A 205 -3.52 2.21 5.16
C GLY A 205 -5.05 2.20 5.06
N GLN A 206 -5.69 3.36 5.25
CA GLN A 206 -7.17 3.51 5.21
C GLN A 206 -7.64 4.39 4.04
N THR A 207 -6.76 5.20 3.44
CA THR A 207 -7.10 6.04 2.30
C THR A 207 -6.89 5.26 1.01
N LEU A 208 -7.92 5.14 0.18
CA LEU A 208 -7.84 4.49 -1.13
C LEU A 208 -7.91 5.57 -2.24
N PRO A 209 -6.78 6.03 -2.74
CA PRO A 209 -6.77 6.95 -3.86
C PRO A 209 -7.27 6.26 -5.12
N VAL A 210 -8.20 6.89 -5.81
CA VAL A 210 -8.68 6.44 -7.11
C VAL A 210 -8.29 7.49 -8.14
N ARG A 211 -7.51 7.10 -9.13
CA ARG A 211 -7.12 8.01 -10.20
C ARG A 211 -8.35 8.50 -10.93
N LYS A 212 -8.51 9.81 -11.03
CA LYS A 212 -9.51 10.39 -11.94
C LYS A 212 -9.16 9.91 -13.34
N GLU A 213 -10.09 9.22 -14.00
CA GLU A 213 -9.96 8.97 -15.44
C GLU A 213 -9.85 10.32 -16.11
N GLY A 214 -8.71 10.58 -16.77
CA GLY A 214 -8.55 11.77 -17.58
C GLY A 214 -9.69 11.78 -18.59
N LYS A 215 -10.42 12.88 -18.69
CA LYS A 215 -11.37 13.09 -19.79
C LYS A 215 -10.60 12.80 -21.06
N GLY A 216 -10.77 11.61 -21.61
CA GLY A 216 -10.22 11.25 -22.90
C GLY A 216 -10.62 12.34 -23.88
N LYS A 217 -9.65 12.91 -24.57
CA LYS A 217 -9.94 13.66 -25.80
C LYS A 217 -10.76 12.71 -26.65
N GLN A 218 -12.04 12.98 -26.76
CA GLN A 218 -12.80 12.54 -27.91
C GLN A 218 -12.12 13.21 -29.10
N GLU A 219 -11.27 12.48 -29.78
CA GLU A 219 -10.85 12.87 -31.13
C GLU A 219 -12.10 12.72 -31.99
N SER A 220 -12.57 13.87 -32.43
CA SER A 220 -13.58 14.06 -33.46
C SER A 220 -12.99 13.74 -34.83
#